data_682db96b93a7ef77bfae4980bcd0e0cb
#
_entry.id   682db96b93a7ef77bfae4980bcd0e0cb
#
_cell.length_a   1.000
_cell.length_b   1.000
_cell.length_c   1.000
_cell.angle_alpha   90.00
_cell.angle_beta   90.00
_cell.angle_gamma   90.00
#
_symmetry.space_group_name_H-M   'P 1'
#
loop_
_entity.id
_entity.type
_entity.pdbx_description
1 polymer ?
#
loop_
_entity_poly.entity_id
_entity_poly.type
_entity_poly.pdbx_seq_one_letter_code
_entity_poly.pdbx_strand_id
1 'polypeptide(L)'
;MQKIVDIERKIGTEVSERTFFNLIGGFLGYGFIINMIMVATLGDYARHINMVIFLIAYFVSCFIGSVLINKTDNAFVSFIGYNLLVLPIGLLLASALPNYNIKDISFAFFTTGLVTLGMIIISNIKPKVFRKMGTGLFVSLLLLILVECIFLLFGVHQGFTNYIACAIFSLYIGYDWVKANDSYKSLGNSILMAASLYLDIVNLFLRILNIKSSDD
;
A
#
# COMPACT_ATOMS: atom_id res chain seq x y z
N MET A 1 -4.93 24.69 -15.06
CA MET A 1 -4.82 23.23 -14.91
C MET A 1 -4.39 23.00 -13.47
N GLN A 2 -5.31 22.62 -12.57
CA GLN A 2 -5.00 22.44 -11.16
C GLN A 2 -4.27 21.08 -11.02
N LYS A 3 -2.98 21.10 -10.67
CA LYS A 3 -2.22 19.90 -10.28
C LYS A 3 -2.86 19.34 -9.01
N ILE A 4 -2.83 18.02 -8.81
CA ILE A 4 -3.51 17.33 -7.70
C ILE A 4 -3.07 17.85 -6.33
N VAL A 5 -1.89 18.40 -6.22
CA VAL A 5 -1.35 18.91 -4.94
C VAL A 5 -0.32 19.98 -5.24
N ASP A 6 -0.39 21.07 -4.48
CA ASP A 6 0.76 21.88 -4.12
C ASP A 6 1.78 21.09 -3.25
N ILE A 7 2.04 19.85 -3.60
CA ILE A 7 3.21 19.12 -3.15
C ILE A 7 4.31 19.40 -4.16
N GLU A 8 4.56 20.66 -4.42
CA GLU A 8 5.85 21.09 -4.92
C GLU A 8 6.87 21.00 -3.78
N ARG A 9 7.11 19.78 -3.27
CA ARG A 9 8.40 19.49 -2.72
C ARG A 9 9.37 19.43 -3.90
N LYS A 10 9.86 20.58 -4.31
CA LYS A 10 11.08 20.71 -5.11
C LYS A 10 12.28 20.38 -4.25
N ILE A 11 12.31 19.16 -3.68
CA ILE A 11 13.25 18.77 -2.65
C ILE A 11 14.06 17.60 -3.18
N GLY A 12 15.36 17.77 -3.19
CA GLY A 12 16.33 16.81 -3.69
C GLY A 12 16.78 17.08 -5.13
N THR A 13 17.80 16.35 -5.55
CA THR A 13 18.34 16.44 -6.92
C THR A 13 17.31 15.91 -7.91
N GLU A 14 17.00 16.69 -8.93
CA GLU A 14 16.11 16.29 -10.02
C GLU A 14 16.70 15.11 -10.77
N VAL A 15 15.85 14.13 -11.07
CA VAL A 15 16.21 12.95 -11.86
C VAL A 15 15.34 12.91 -13.12
N SER A 16 15.82 12.19 -14.15
CA SER A 16 15.02 12.01 -15.36
C SER A 16 13.71 11.28 -15.04
N GLU A 17 12.67 11.53 -15.83
CA GLU A 17 11.36 10.87 -15.68
C GLU A 17 11.51 9.34 -15.72
N ARG A 18 12.31 8.82 -16.64
CA ARG A 18 12.63 7.39 -16.74
C ARG A 18 13.27 6.86 -15.46
N THR A 19 14.26 7.59 -14.91
CA THR A 19 14.91 7.21 -13.65
C THR A 19 13.92 7.22 -12.50
N PHE A 20 13.04 8.22 -12.41
CA PHE A 20 12.04 8.33 -11.38
C PHE A 20 11.11 7.11 -11.34
N PHE A 21 10.54 6.70 -12.48
CA PHE A 21 9.66 5.53 -12.53
C PHE A 21 10.41 4.20 -12.32
N ASN A 22 11.66 4.10 -12.78
CA ASN A 22 12.52 2.95 -12.47
C ASN A 22 12.79 2.84 -10.96
N LEU A 23 12.99 3.96 -10.27
CA LEU A 23 13.16 3.97 -8.81
C LEU A 23 11.88 3.56 -8.10
N ILE A 24 10.70 4.03 -8.52
CA ILE A 24 9.41 3.58 -7.97
C ILE A 24 9.28 2.06 -8.13
N GLY A 25 9.50 1.53 -9.33
CA GLY A 25 9.47 0.10 -9.58
C GLY A 25 10.50 -0.69 -8.76
N GLY A 26 11.71 -0.13 -8.63
CA GLY A 26 12.79 -0.73 -7.82
C GLY A 26 12.44 -0.80 -6.32
N PHE A 27 11.88 0.27 -5.74
CA PHE A 27 11.44 0.27 -4.35
C PHE A 27 10.24 -0.66 -4.12
N LEU A 28 9.27 -0.70 -5.04
CA LEU A 28 8.17 -1.67 -4.99
C LEU A 28 8.71 -3.10 -5.01
N GLY A 29 9.59 -3.42 -5.96
CA GLY A 29 10.22 -4.74 -6.06
C GLY A 29 11.01 -5.11 -4.80
N TYR A 30 11.79 -4.17 -4.26
CA TYR A 30 12.49 -4.33 -2.98
C TYR A 30 11.52 -4.68 -1.85
N GLY A 31 10.42 -3.92 -1.68
CA GLY A 31 9.44 -4.16 -0.62
C GLY A 31 8.81 -5.55 -0.72
N PHE A 32 8.40 -5.97 -1.92
CA PHE A 32 7.82 -7.30 -2.14
C PHE A 32 8.83 -8.43 -1.92
N ILE A 33 10.09 -8.26 -2.36
CA ILE A 33 11.16 -9.26 -2.15
C ILE A 33 11.44 -9.42 -0.65
N ILE A 34 11.56 -8.32 0.11
CA ILE A 34 11.75 -8.36 1.55
C ILE A 34 10.58 -9.09 2.24
N ASN A 35 9.35 -8.79 1.85
CA ASN A 35 8.19 -9.48 2.41
C ASN A 35 8.18 -10.97 2.07
N MET A 36 8.54 -11.36 0.86
CA MET A 36 8.65 -12.76 0.47
C MET A 36 9.70 -13.49 1.32
N ILE A 37 10.86 -12.88 1.55
CA ILE A 37 11.91 -13.42 2.43
C ILE A 37 11.38 -13.56 3.87
N MET A 38 10.69 -12.54 4.39
CA MET A 38 10.12 -12.57 5.73
C MET A 38 9.07 -13.65 5.89
N VAL A 39 8.17 -13.83 4.92
CA VAL A 39 7.18 -14.92 4.93
C VAL A 39 7.88 -16.29 4.94
N ALA A 40 8.92 -16.47 4.13
CA ALA A 40 9.65 -17.72 4.05
C ALA A 40 10.49 -18.05 5.30
N THR A 41 10.96 -17.03 6.04
CA THR A 41 11.91 -17.23 7.15
C THR A 41 11.33 -16.99 8.53
N LEU A 42 10.31 -16.13 8.66
CA LEU A 42 9.78 -15.67 9.94
C LEU A 42 8.36 -16.22 10.25
N GLY A 43 7.79 -17.08 9.39
CA GLY A 43 6.40 -17.55 9.54
C GLY A 43 6.14 -18.20 10.90
N ASP A 44 7.02 -19.08 11.36
CA ASP A 44 6.87 -19.74 12.64
C ASP A 44 7.03 -18.80 13.84
N TYR A 45 7.98 -17.87 13.77
CA TYR A 45 8.18 -16.84 14.79
C TYR A 45 7.00 -15.87 14.85
N ALA A 46 6.52 -15.42 13.69
CA ALA A 46 5.44 -14.43 13.60
C ALA A 46 4.11 -14.92 14.21
N ARG A 47 3.82 -16.21 14.17
CA ARG A 47 2.62 -16.82 14.78
C ARG A 47 2.58 -16.72 16.31
N HIS A 48 3.72 -16.61 16.96
CA HIS A 48 3.82 -16.56 18.43
C HIS A 48 3.80 -15.11 18.97
N ILE A 49 3.77 -14.11 18.10
CA ILE A 49 3.72 -12.71 18.52
C ILE A 49 2.34 -12.38 19.08
N ASN A 50 2.30 -11.71 20.23
CA ASN A 50 1.05 -11.21 20.79
C ASN A 50 0.43 -10.19 19.82
N MET A 51 -0.78 -10.50 19.32
CA MET A 51 -1.44 -9.72 18.27
C MET A 51 -1.69 -8.27 18.67
N VAL A 52 -2.03 -8.00 19.93
CA VAL A 52 -2.30 -6.62 20.40
C VAL A 52 -1.02 -5.80 20.41
N ILE A 53 0.08 -6.36 20.95
CA ILE A 53 1.38 -5.69 20.96
C ILE A 53 1.85 -5.44 19.52
N PHE A 54 1.68 -6.44 18.66
CA PHE A 54 2.02 -6.32 17.24
C PHE A 54 1.26 -5.19 16.55
N LEU A 55 -0.07 -5.11 16.73
CA LEU A 55 -0.89 -4.06 16.12
C LEU A 55 -0.47 -2.66 16.58
N ILE A 56 -0.20 -2.48 17.88
CA ILE A 56 0.29 -1.20 18.40
C ILE A 56 1.62 -0.84 17.76
N ALA A 57 2.59 -1.76 17.73
CA ALA A 57 3.89 -1.56 17.12
C ALA A 57 3.79 -1.28 15.61
N TYR A 58 2.88 -1.97 14.91
CA TYR A 58 2.58 -1.78 13.50
C TYR A 58 2.10 -0.35 13.23
N PHE A 59 1.07 0.11 13.96
CA PHE A 59 0.54 1.46 13.75
C PHE A 59 1.56 2.55 14.09
N VAL A 60 2.31 2.39 15.17
CA VAL A 60 3.38 3.33 15.56
C VAL A 60 4.47 3.37 14.49
N SER A 61 4.91 2.21 14.00
CA SER A 61 5.92 2.12 12.93
C SER A 61 5.43 2.77 11.64
N CYS A 62 4.20 2.48 11.21
CA CYS A 62 3.61 3.07 10.02
C CYS A 62 3.46 4.60 10.16
N PHE A 63 3.04 5.08 11.32
CA PHE A 63 2.93 6.52 11.58
C PHE A 63 4.30 7.22 11.49
N ILE A 64 5.31 6.69 12.19
CA ILE A 64 6.67 7.25 12.16
C ILE A 64 7.23 7.18 10.74
N GLY A 65 7.09 6.03 10.07
CA GLY A 65 7.54 5.84 8.68
C GLY A 65 6.92 6.86 7.73
N SER A 66 5.60 7.06 7.81
CA SER A 66 4.89 8.05 7.01
C SER A 66 5.38 9.47 7.29
N VAL A 67 5.60 9.84 8.57
CA VAL A 67 6.14 11.16 8.93
C VAL A 67 7.55 11.36 8.36
N LEU A 68 8.43 10.36 8.49
CA LEU A 68 9.79 10.44 7.95
C LEU A 68 9.79 10.60 6.43
N ILE A 69 9.00 9.83 5.69
CA ILE A 69 8.91 9.95 4.23
C ILE A 69 8.36 11.32 3.81
N ASN A 70 7.36 11.84 4.53
CA ASN A 70 6.68 13.07 4.12
C ASN A 70 7.39 14.36 4.55
N LYS A 71 8.19 14.35 5.61
CA LYS A 71 8.77 15.58 6.19
C LYS A 71 10.27 15.75 5.94
N THR A 72 10.95 14.75 5.37
CA THR A 72 12.39 14.83 5.14
C THR A 72 12.74 15.06 3.69
N ASP A 73 13.84 15.75 3.49
CA ASP A 73 14.46 15.98 2.17
C ASP A 73 15.61 14.99 1.91
N ASN A 74 15.97 14.24 2.95
CA ASN A 74 17.04 13.28 2.89
C ASN A 74 16.51 11.92 2.43
N ALA A 75 16.96 11.47 1.26
CA ALA A 75 16.54 10.19 0.68
C ALA A 75 16.86 8.99 1.58
N PHE A 76 17.94 9.03 2.36
CA PHE A 76 18.27 7.97 3.30
C PHE A 76 17.25 7.89 4.44
N VAL A 77 16.83 9.03 4.99
CA VAL A 77 15.78 9.07 6.02
C VAL A 77 14.43 8.63 5.45
N SER A 78 14.11 9.02 4.20
CA SER A 78 12.92 8.53 3.49
C SER A 78 12.98 7.01 3.29
N PHE A 79 14.16 6.45 3.00
CA PHE A 79 14.33 5.00 2.88
C PHE A 79 14.15 4.27 4.22
N ILE A 80 14.64 4.84 5.32
CA ILE A 80 14.34 4.32 6.67
C ILE A 80 12.83 4.35 6.91
N GLY A 81 12.15 5.47 6.60
CA GLY A 81 10.70 5.59 6.71
C GLY A 81 9.96 4.54 5.87
N TYR A 82 10.43 4.27 4.67
CA TYR A 82 9.88 3.21 3.80
C TYR A 82 10.01 1.82 4.44
N ASN A 83 11.16 1.50 5.04
CA ASN A 83 11.34 0.24 5.74
C ASN A 83 10.46 0.11 6.98
N LEU A 84 10.15 1.22 7.67
CA LEU A 84 9.18 1.23 8.77
C LEU A 84 7.73 0.94 8.33
N LEU A 85 7.43 1.00 7.03
CA LEU A 85 6.18 0.51 6.45
C LEU A 85 6.31 -0.94 5.99
N VAL A 86 7.37 -1.27 5.26
CA VAL A 86 7.57 -2.59 4.63
C VAL A 86 7.75 -3.71 5.65
N LEU A 87 8.58 -3.50 6.68
CA LEU A 87 8.92 -4.56 7.63
C LEU A 87 7.73 -5.01 8.49
N PRO A 88 6.91 -4.13 9.09
CA PRO A 88 5.73 -4.56 9.83
C PRO A 88 4.69 -5.26 8.94
N ILE A 89 4.53 -4.83 7.69
CA ILE A 89 3.67 -5.51 6.72
C ILE A 89 4.22 -6.89 6.39
N GLY A 90 5.54 -7.03 6.20
CA GLY A 90 6.18 -8.32 5.98
C GLY A 90 5.94 -9.29 7.15
N LEU A 91 6.00 -8.79 8.37
CA LEU A 91 5.71 -9.59 9.57
C LEU A 91 4.22 -9.97 9.66
N LEU A 92 3.32 -9.05 9.30
CA LEU A 92 1.89 -9.33 9.16
C LEU A 92 1.63 -10.44 8.15
N LEU A 93 2.23 -10.34 6.97
CA LEU A 93 2.11 -11.37 5.92
C LEU A 93 2.70 -12.71 6.38
N ALA A 94 3.84 -12.70 7.07
CA ALA A 94 4.47 -13.90 7.62
C ALA A 94 3.59 -14.61 8.66
N SER A 95 2.80 -13.87 9.44
CA SER A 95 1.86 -14.45 10.39
C SER A 95 0.56 -14.94 9.73
N ALA A 96 0.10 -14.25 8.69
CA ALA A 96 -1.19 -14.50 8.06
C ALA A 96 -1.15 -15.57 6.97
N LEU A 97 -0.21 -15.46 5.99
CA LEU A 97 -0.21 -16.30 4.79
C LEU A 97 -0.13 -17.81 5.05
N PRO A 98 0.57 -18.33 6.07
CA PRO A 98 0.57 -19.76 6.35
C PRO A 98 -0.81 -20.36 6.69
N ASN A 99 -1.80 -19.54 6.97
CA ASN A 99 -3.17 -19.96 7.26
C ASN A 99 -4.05 -20.09 6.01
N TYR A 100 -3.53 -19.71 4.83
CA TYR A 100 -4.25 -19.73 3.56
C TYR A 100 -3.74 -20.83 2.63
N ASN A 101 -4.61 -21.31 1.76
CA ASN A 101 -4.22 -22.22 0.68
C ASN A 101 -3.30 -21.52 -0.33
N ILE A 102 -2.32 -22.25 -0.84
CA ILE A 102 -1.40 -21.72 -1.88
C ILE A 102 -2.16 -21.33 -3.16
N LYS A 103 -3.29 -21.98 -3.46
CA LYS A 103 -4.14 -21.63 -4.61
C LYS A 103 -4.77 -20.25 -4.43
N ASP A 104 -5.26 -19.95 -3.21
CA ASP A 104 -5.88 -18.66 -2.90
C ASP A 104 -4.86 -17.53 -2.91
N ILE A 105 -3.67 -17.78 -2.34
CA ILE A 105 -2.55 -16.84 -2.38
C ILE A 105 -2.17 -16.54 -3.84
N SER A 106 -2.05 -17.60 -4.67
CA SER A 106 -1.71 -17.44 -6.09
C SER A 106 -2.79 -16.66 -6.84
N PHE A 107 -4.07 -16.98 -6.60
CA PHE A 107 -5.20 -16.27 -7.20
C PHE A 107 -5.19 -14.80 -6.81
N ALA A 108 -5.04 -14.49 -5.51
CA ALA A 108 -4.99 -13.13 -5.01
C ALA A 108 -3.82 -12.36 -5.62
N PHE A 109 -2.63 -13.00 -5.73
CA PHE A 109 -1.45 -12.39 -6.32
C PHE A 109 -1.68 -12.00 -7.80
N PHE A 110 -2.16 -12.93 -8.62
CA PHE A 110 -2.42 -12.66 -10.04
C PHE A 110 -3.52 -11.63 -10.23
N THR A 111 -4.61 -11.73 -9.48
CA THR A 111 -5.73 -10.79 -9.56
C THR A 111 -5.30 -9.38 -9.16
N THR A 112 -4.53 -9.24 -8.06
CA THR A 112 -3.97 -7.95 -7.62
C THR A 112 -3.08 -7.35 -8.71
N GLY A 113 -2.20 -8.15 -9.31
CA GLY A 113 -1.34 -7.70 -10.41
C GLY A 113 -2.15 -7.21 -11.61
N LEU A 114 -3.18 -7.95 -12.03
CA LEU A 114 -4.06 -7.55 -13.14
C LEU A 114 -4.83 -6.26 -12.84
N VAL A 115 -5.39 -6.14 -11.64
CA VAL A 115 -6.10 -4.92 -11.22
C VAL A 115 -5.14 -3.73 -11.18
N THR A 116 -3.94 -3.90 -10.62
CA THR A 116 -2.91 -2.86 -10.56
C THR A 116 -2.56 -2.35 -11.96
N LEU A 117 -2.25 -3.26 -12.90
CA LEU A 117 -1.96 -2.90 -14.28
C LEU A 117 -3.15 -2.22 -14.97
N GLY A 118 -4.36 -2.75 -14.77
CA GLY A 118 -5.58 -2.16 -15.29
C GLY A 118 -5.80 -0.73 -14.78
N MET A 119 -5.60 -0.49 -13.48
CA MET A 119 -5.78 0.83 -12.88
C MET A 119 -4.72 1.84 -13.35
N ILE A 120 -3.47 1.39 -13.54
CA ILE A 120 -2.42 2.22 -14.16
C ILE A 120 -2.83 2.64 -15.57
N ILE A 121 -3.32 1.71 -16.39
CA ILE A 121 -3.76 2.01 -17.77
C ILE A 121 -4.94 2.99 -17.75
N ILE A 122 -5.97 2.71 -16.97
CA ILE A 122 -7.19 3.54 -16.90
C ILE A 122 -6.85 4.95 -16.39
N SER A 123 -5.98 5.05 -15.41
CA SER A 123 -5.57 6.33 -14.83
C SER A 123 -4.75 7.18 -15.82
N ASN A 124 -3.95 6.56 -16.68
CA ASN A 124 -3.27 7.26 -17.76
C ASN A 124 -4.25 7.76 -18.85
N ILE A 125 -5.34 7.02 -19.11
CA ILE A 125 -6.37 7.43 -20.09
C ILE A 125 -7.24 8.56 -19.54
N LYS A 126 -7.58 8.52 -18.25
CA LYS A 126 -8.51 9.47 -17.60
C LYS A 126 -7.90 10.19 -16.38
N PRO A 127 -6.72 10.82 -16.48
CA PRO A 127 -6.04 11.39 -15.33
C PRO A 127 -6.84 12.49 -14.61
N LYS A 128 -7.67 13.25 -15.34
CA LYS A 128 -8.53 14.30 -14.78
C LYS A 128 -9.56 13.77 -13.76
N VAL A 129 -10.02 12.54 -13.94
CA VAL A 129 -10.99 11.90 -13.04
C VAL A 129 -10.27 11.56 -11.73
N PHE A 130 -9.16 10.86 -11.81
CA PHE A 130 -8.36 10.45 -10.65
C PHE A 130 -7.85 11.65 -9.83
N ARG A 131 -7.44 12.75 -10.50
CA ARG A 131 -7.03 13.98 -9.81
C ARG A 131 -8.07 14.53 -8.83
N LYS A 132 -9.34 14.30 -9.08
CA LYS A 132 -10.44 14.81 -8.24
C LYS A 132 -10.85 13.85 -7.12
N MET A 133 -10.34 12.61 -7.13
CA MET A 133 -10.80 11.57 -6.20
C MET A 133 -10.16 11.63 -4.81
N GLY A 134 -9.03 12.30 -4.64
CA GLY A 134 -8.21 12.22 -3.42
C GLY A 134 -9.00 12.42 -2.12
N THR A 135 -9.76 13.52 -2.00
CA THR A 135 -10.57 13.77 -0.79
C THR A 135 -11.67 12.70 -0.62
N GLY A 136 -12.33 12.31 -1.72
CA GLY A 136 -13.37 11.27 -1.67
C GLY A 136 -12.82 9.92 -1.23
N LEU A 137 -11.68 9.51 -1.77
CA LEU A 137 -10.99 8.27 -1.39
C LEU A 137 -10.55 8.30 0.08
N PHE A 138 -10.00 9.42 0.54
CA PHE A 138 -9.62 9.57 1.95
C PHE A 138 -10.81 9.41 2.89
N VAL A 139 -11.92 10.08 2.60
CA VAL A 139 -13.15 9.97 3.40
C VAL A 139 -13.70 8.54 3.34
N SER A 140 -13.71 7.91 2.15
CA SER A 140 -14.17 6.52 1.98
C SER A 140 -13.33 5.54 2.80
N LEU A 141 -12.00 5.72 2.83
CA LEU A 141 -11.11 4.88 3.62
C LEU A 141 -11.35 5.06 5.12
N LEU A 142 -11.52 6.30 5.61
CA LEU A 142 -11.84 6.56 7.01
C LEU A 142 -13.17 5.93 7.43
N LEU A 143 -14.20 6.06 6.58
CA LEU A 143 -15.50 5.43 6.83
C LEU A 143 -15.41 3.90 6.84
N LEU A 144 -14.64 3.31 5.91
CA LEU A 144 -14.41 1.88 5.89
C LEU A 144 -13.76 1.40 7.20
N ILE A 145 -12.69 2.06 7.64
CA ILE A 145 -12.00 1.74 8.90
C ILE A 145 -12.96 1.84 10.08
N LEU A 146 -13.77 2.91 10.14
CA LEU A 146 -14.75 3.09 11.21
C LEU A 146 -15.77 1.95 11.23
N VAL A 147 -16.30 1.57 10.07
CA VAL A 147 -17.27 0.46 9.96
C VAL A 147 -16.63 -0.86 10.36
N GLU A 148 -15.38 -1.14 9.95
CA GLU A 148 -14.67 -2.36 10.33
C GLU A 148 -14.37 -2.41 11.83
N CYS A 149 -14.02 -1.27 12.44
CA CYS A 149 -13.86 -1.19 13.90
C CYS A 149 -15.19 -1.48 14.64
N ILE A 150 -16.31 -0.94 14.15
CA ILE A 150 -17.64 -1.21 14.71
C ILE A 150 -17.97 -2.71 14.56
N PHE A 151 -17.78 -3.30 13.38
CA PHE A 151 -18.02 -4.72 13.15
C PHE A 151 -17.17 -5.62 14.07
N LEU A 152 -15.90 -5.24 14.27
CA LEU A 152 -15.01 -5.95 15.19
C LEU A 152 -15.55 -5.92 16.63
N LEU A 153 -16.04 -4.77 17.11
CA LEU A 153 -16.58 -4.61 18.46
C LEU A 153 -17.86 -5.42 18.68
N PHE A 154 -18.68 -5.57 17.66
CA PHE A 154 -19.95 -6.34 17.73
C PHE A 154 -19.81 -7.79 17.26
N GLY A 155 -18.62 -8.26 16.91
CA GLY A 155 -18.38 -9.61 16.42
C GLY A 155 -19.03 -9.92 15.08
N VAL A 156 -19.30 -8.89 14.26
CA VAL A 156 -19.93 -9.04 12.93
C VAL A 156 -18.86 -9.46 11.92
N HIS A 157 -19.20 -10.44 11.08
CA HIS A 157 -18.30 -10.92 10.03
C HIS A 157 -18.08 -9.85 8.94
N GLN A 158 -16.82 -9.60 8.59
CA GLN A 158 -16.41 -8.49 7.70
C GLN A 158 -16.41 -8.85 6.21
N GLY A 159 -17.11 -9.91 5.79
CA GLY A 159 -17.07 -10.40 4.39
C GLY A 159 -17.40 -9.32 3.35
N PHE A 160 -18.45 -8.55 3.56
CA PHE A 160 -18.88 -7.52 2.62
C PHE A 160 -17.91 -6.31 2.54
N THR A 161 -17.27 -5.93 3.65
CA THR A 161 -16.33 -4.80 3.67
C THR A 161 -15.09 -5.06 2.81
N ASN A 162 -14.69 -6.32 2.61
CA ASN A 162 -13.57 -6.66 1.74
C ASN A 162 -13.82 -6.26 0.28
N TYR A 163 -15.04 -6.39 -0.25
CA TYR A 163 -15.37 -5.96 -1.61
C TYR A 163 -15.30 -4.42 -1.75
N ILE A 164 -15.81 -3.69 -0.75
CA ILE A 164 -15.71 -2.23 -0.72
C ILE A 164 -14.25 -1.79 -0.65
N ALA A 165 -13.46 -2.43 0.21
CA ALA A 165 -12.04 -2.19 0.35
C ALA A 165 -11.28 -2.43 -0.96
N CYS A 166 -11.57 -3.53 -1.68
CA CYS A 166 -10.98 -3.81 -2.99
C CYS A 166 -11.25 -2.66 -3.98
N ALA A 167 -12.47 -2.15 -4.02
CA ALA A 167 -12.81 -1.00 -4.89
C ALA A 167 -12.03 0.25 -4.48
N ILE A 168 -11.97 0.57 -3.19
CA ILE A 168 -11.25 1.75 -2.66
C ILE A 168 -9.75 1.65 -2.99
N PHE A 169 -9.08 0.52 -2.67
CA PHE A 169 -7.65 0.38 -2.92
C PHE A 169 -7.31 0.32 -4.41
N SER A 170 -8.18 -0.28 -5.24
CA SER A 170 -8.02 -0.21 -6.70
C SER A 170 -8.02 1.24 -7.20
N LEU A 171 -8.96 2.07 -6.74
CA LEU A 171 -9.02 3.48 -7.10
C LEU A 171 -7.83 4.28 -6.55
N TYR A 172 -7.33 3.94 -5.36
CA TYR A 172 -6.12 4.54 -4.80
C TYR A 172 -4.90 4.26 -5.66
N ILE A 173 -4.70 3.04 -6.16
CA ILE A 173 -3.61 2.71 -7.10
C ILE A 173 -3.63 3.65 -8.31
N GLY A 174 -4.81 3.86 -8.93
CA GLY A 174 -4.94 4.78 -10.05
C GLY A 174 -4.69 6.24 -9.67
N TYR A 175 -5.17 6.67 -8.50
CA TYR A 175 -4.94 8.01 -7.97
C TYR A 175 -3.47 8.27 -7.67
N ASP A 176 -2.79 7.36 -6.97
CA ASP A 176 -1.38 7.51 -6.61
C ASP A 176 -0.45 7.40 -7.81
N TRP A 177 -0.84 6.62 -8.85
CA TRP A 177 -0.14 6.62 -10.12
C TRP A 177 -0.21 7.99 -10.83
N VAL A 178 -1.39 8.63 -10.87
CA VAL A 178 -1.53 9.98 -11.44
C VAL A 178 -0.76 11.00 -10.60
N LYS A 179 -0.79 10.87 -9.28
CA LYS A 179 -0.01 11.71 -8.36
C LYS A 179 1.50 11.55 -8.61
N ALA A 180 1.99 10.33 -8.87
CA ALA A 180 3.39 10.09 -9.25
C ALA A 180 3.76 10.78 -10.57
N ASN A 181 2.85 10.75 -11.56
CA ASN A 181 3.05 11.47 -12.83
C ASN A 181 3.11 13.00 -12.63
N ASP A 182 2.32 13.55 -11.73
CA ASP A 182 2.25 15.00 -11.46
C ASP A 182 3.36 15.48 -10.49
N SER A 183 4.03 14.58 -9.78
CA SER A 183 5.05 14.89 -8.78
C SER A 183 6.36 15.39 -9.38
N TYR A 184 7.08 16.23 -8.63
CA TYR A 184 8.47 16.58 -8.94
C TYR A 184 9.36 15.33 -8.93
N LYS A 185 10.19 15.16 -9.95
CA LYS A 185 10.97 13.95 -10.18
C LYS A 185 12.27 14.00 -9.36
N SER A 186 12.23 13.47 -8.13
CA SER A 186 13.39 13.34 -7.24
C SER A 186 13.43 11.98 -6.59
N LEU A 187 14.59 11.59 -6.04
CA LEU A 187 14.76 10.33 -5.30
C LEU A 187 13.81 10.25 -4.09
N GLY A 188 13.67 11.32 -3.32
CA GLY A 188 12.76 11.37 -2.16
C GLY A 188 11.31 11.14 -2.56
N ASN A 189 10.84 11.81 -3.63
CA ASN A 189 9.48 11.62 -4.14
C ASN A 189 9.27 10.24 -4.76
N SER A 190 10.30 9.59 -5.35
CA SER A 190 10.16 8.23 -5.83
C SER A 190 9.92 7.24 -4.69
N ILE A 191 10.58 7.42 -3.54
CA ILE A 191 10.33 6.62 -2.33
C ILE A 191 8.93 6.87 -1.80
N LEU A 192 8.48 8.12 -1.74
CA LEU A 192 7.12 8.48 -1.30
C LEU A 192 6.05 7.83 -2.17
N MET A 193 6.19 7.92 -3.50
CA MET A 193 5.23 7.33 -4.43
C MET A 193 5.27 5.80 -4.40
N ALA A 194 6.45 5.21 -4.24
CA ALA A 194 6.59 3.77 -4.05
C ALA A 194 5.90 3.30 -2.76
N ALA A 195 6.06 4.05 -1.66
CA ALA A 195 5.41 3.75 -0.39
C ALA A 195 3.87 3.75 -0.49
N SER A 196 3.30 4.78 -1.13
CA SER A 196 1.86 4.87 -1.35
C SER A 196 1.35 3.68 -2.17
N LEU A 197 1.91 3.46 -3.35
CA LEU A 197 1.52 2.34 -4.22
C LEU A 197 1.73 0.97 -3.55
N TYR A 198 2.81 0.80 -2.79
CA TYR A 198 3.08 -0.43 -2.06
C TYR A 198 1.96 -0.74 -1.04
N LEU A 199 1.54 0.26 -0.25
CA LEU A 199 0.47 0.10 0.73
C LEU A 199 -0.86 -0.26 0.05
N ASP A 200 -1.20 0.40 -1.05
CA ASP A 200 -2.43 0.12 -1.78
C ASP A 200 -2.44 -1.30 -2.38
N ILE A 201 -1.34 -1.71 -3.00
CA ILE A 201 -1.22 -3.04 -3.62
C ILE A 201 -1.29 -4.15 -2.56
N VAL A 202 -0.59 -4.00 -1.42
CA VAL A 202 -0.63 -5.00 -0.36
C VAL A 202 -2.01 -5.07 0.29
N ASN A 203 -2.66 -3.94 0.54
CA ASN A 203 -4.01 -3.93 1.07
C ASN A 203 -5.00 -4.59 0.10
N LEU A 204 -4.92 -4.27 -1.20
CA LEU A 204 -5.74 -4.91 -2.22
C LEU A 204 -5.52 -6.43 -2.24
N PHE A 205 -4.26 -6.88 -2.21
CA PHE A 205 -3.91 -8.31 -2.15
C PHE A 205 -4.57 -9.00 -0.95
N LEU A 206 -4.43 -8.44 0.24
CA LEU A 206 -5.01 -9.02 1.45
C LEU A 206 -6.55 -9.09 1.39
N ARG A 207 -7.20 -8.09 0.80
CA ARG A 207 -8.67 -8.09 0.64
C ARG A 207 -9.14 -9.14 -0.35
N ILE A 208 -8.46 -9.27 -1.50
CA ILE A 208 -8.76 -10.31 -2.49
C ILE A 208 -8.54 -11.70 -1.89
N LEU A 209 -7.45 -11.87 -1.12
CA LEU A 209 -7.15 -13.13 -0.45
C LEU A 209 -8.25 -13.51 0.55
N ASN A 210 -8.70 -12.55 1.37
CA ASN A 210 -9.79 -12.77 2.32
C ASN A 210 -11.11 -13.14 1.63
N ILE A 211 -11.44 -12.49 0.51
CA ILE A 211 -12.63 -12.83 -0.29
C ILE A 211 -12.53 -14.29 -0.77
N LYS A 212 -11.42 -14.62 -1.44
CA LYS A 212 -11.26 -15.95 -2.05
C LYS A 212 -11.28 -17.08 -1.00
N SER A 213 -10.62 -16.88 0.12
CA SER A 213 -10.59 -17.83 1.24
C SER A 213 -11.94 -17.99 1.96
N SER A 214 -12.87 -17.06 1.80
CA SER A 214 -14.22 -17.13 2.41
C SER A 214 -15.22 -17.88 1.53
N ASP A 215 -14.87 -18.09 0.25
CA ASP A 215 -15.71 -18.76 -0.75
C ASP A 215 -15.47 -20.29 -0.79
N ASP A 216 -14.40 -20.78 -0.16
CA ASP A 216 -14.00 -22.20 -0.07
C ASP A 216 -14.36 -22.77 1.30
#